data_d3b3214a281eefdfcabb9e9713a4bb6f
#
_entry.id   d3b3214a281eefdfcabb9e9713a4bb6f
#
_cell.length_a   1.000
_cell.length_b   1.000
_cell.length_c   1.000
_cell.angle_alpha   90.00
_cell.angle_beta   90.00
_cell.angle_gamma   90.00
#
_symmetry.space_group_name_H-M   'P 1'
#
loop_
_entity.id
_entity.type
_entity.pdbx_description
1 polymer ?
#
loop_
_entity_poly.entity_id
_entity_poly.type
_entity_poly.pdbx_seq_one_letter_code
_entity_poly.pdbx_strand_id
1 'polypeptide(L)'
;LDGHDLVVIDIDDPRIATHPSTALPAPAADDLAYLIYTSGTTGTPKGVAITHHNVTQLLESLHAPLPPAGVWSQWHSLAFDVSVWEIFGALLGGGRLVVVPEEVAGSPEDFHALLVDEQVTVLSQTPSAVAMLPSEGLESTTLVVAGEACPPGLVGRGAAPGGGAVDGYGP
;
A
#
# COMPACT_ATOMS: atom_id res chain seq x y z
N LEU A 1 -10.26 21.24 -13.00
CA LEU A 1 -11.45 21.04 -12.14
C LEU A 1 -12.49 22.16 -12.31
N ASP A 2 -12.21 23.11 -13.21
CA ASP A 2 -13.12 24.23 -13.50
C ASP A 2 -14.42 23.70 -14.14
N GLY A 3 -15.55 24.00 -13.54
CA GLY A 3 -16.90 23.66 -14.05
C GLY A 3 -17.65 22.59 -13.25
N HIS A 4 -17.10 22.06 -12.18
CA HIS A 4 -17.78 21.16 -11.25
C HIS A 4 -18.02 21.86 -9.92
N ASP A 5 -19.23 21.68 -9.38
CA ASP A 5 -19.62 22.20 -8.05
C ASP A 5 -19.00 21.32 -6.95
N LEU A 6 -17.65 21.35 -6.87
CA LEU A 6 -16.87 20.53 -5.95
C LEU A 6 -16.51 21.33 -4.70
N VAL A 7 -16.69 20.71 -3.54
CA VAL A 7 -16.13 21.24 -2.29
C VAL A 7 -14.65 20.83 -2.26
N VAL A 8 -13.76 21.82 -2.35
CA VAL A 8 -12.33 21.62 -2.20
C VAL A 8 -11.96 21.84 -0.74
N ILE A 9 -11.37 20.82 -0.13
CA ILE A 9 -10.83 20.88 1.23
C ILE A 9 -9.31 20.80 1.12
N ASP A 10 -8.64 21.88 1.53
CA ASP A 10 -7.18 21.90 1.66
C ASP A 10 -6.80 21.22 2.98
N ILE A 11 -5.84 20.30 2.96
CA ILE A 11 -5.39 19.59 4.15
C ILE A 11 -4.78 20.54 5.21
N ASP A 12 -4.23 21.68 4.76
CA ASP A 12 -3.67 22.71 5.61
C ASP A 12 -4.69 23.76 6.08
N ASP A 13 -5.99 23.57 5.76
CA ASP A 13 -7.04 24.49 6.17
C ASP A 13 -7.18 24.50 7.70
N PRO A 14 -6.92 25.66 8.37
CA PRO A 14 -6.99 25.74 9.83
C PRO A 14 -8.38 25.42 10.39
N ARG A 15 -9.44 25.47 9.57
CA ARG A 15 -10.80 25.09 9.96
C ARG A 15 -10.89 23.61 10.31
N ILE A 16 -10.04 22.75 9.74
CA ILE A 16 -10.01 21.31 10.06
C ILE A 16 -9.79 21.11 11.56
N ALA A 17 -8.85 21.86 12.16
CA ALA A 17 -8.53 21.75 13.58
C ALA A 17 -9.67 22.22 14.52
N THR A 18 -10.67 22.94 13.99
CA THR A 18 -11.82 23.42 14.76
C THR A 18 -12.97 22.43 14.81
N HIS A 19 -12.93 21.37 13.99
CA HIS A 19 -13.96 20.34 14.01
C HIS A 19 -13.82 19.44 15.26
N PRO A 20 -14.96 18.92 15.78
CA PRO A 20 -14.94 17.98 16.89
C PRO A 20 -14.06 16.75 16.58
N SER A 21 -13.23 16.33 17.53
CA SER A 21 -12.43 15.11 17.44
C SER A 21 -13.18 13.86 17.93
N THR A 22 -14.51 13.93 18.05
CA THR A 22 -15.34 12.79 18.42
C THR A 22 -15.37 11.75 17.31
N ALA A 23 -15.33 10.48 17.69
CA ALA A 23 -15.45 9.40 16.72
C ALA A 23 -16.76 9.51 15.93
N LEU A 24 -16.65 9.34 14.61
CA LEU A 24 -17.83 9.20 13.75
C LEU A 24 -18.51 7.84 14.00
N PRO A 25 -19.81 7.72 13.65
CA PRO A 25 -20.46 6.41 13.64
C PRO A 25 -19.64 5.42 12.78
N ALA A 26 -19.50 4.19 13.25
CA ALA A 26 -18.84 3.16 12.46
C ALA A 26 -19.64 2.92 11.15
N PRO A 27 -18.96 2.80 10.00
CA PRO A 27 -19.63 2.45 8.75
C PRO A 27 -20.20 1.03 8.83
N ALA A 28 -21.26 0.77 8.07
CA ALA A 28 -21.73 -0.60 7.90
C ALA A 28 -20.76 -1.40 7.02
N ALA A 29 -20.75 -2.72 7.18
CA ALA A 29 -19.86 -3.59 6.41
C ALA A 29 -20.05 -3.45 4.89
N ASP A 30 -21.29 -3.19 4.45
CA ASP A 30 -21.66 -3.03 3.04
C ASP A 30 -21.51 -1.59 2.53
N ASP A 31 -21.14 -0.62 3.38
CA ASP A 31 -20.82 0.73 2.93
C ASP A 31 -19.53 0.72 2.10
N LEU A 32 -19.48 1.67 1.14
CA LEU A 32 -18.29 1.80 0.28
C LEU A 32 -17.10 2.31 1.08
N ALA A 33 -16.00 1.57 1.03
CA ALA A 33 -14.72 1.97 1.60
C ALA A 33 -13.95 2.87 0.62
N TYR A 34 -13.89 2.48 -0.66
CA TYR A 34 -13.20 3.24 -1.70
C TYR A 34 -13.69 2.89 -3.11
N LEU A 35 -13.27 3.70 -4.08
CA LEU A 35 -13.56 3.52 -5.49
C LEU A 35 -12.27 3.72 -6.28
N ILE A 36 -11.90 2.74 -7.12
CA ILE A 36 -10.77 2.85 -8.05
C ILE A 36 -11.29 2.64 -9.46
N TYR A 37 -10.81 3.47 -10.39
CA TYR A 37 -11.14 3.37 -11.80
C TYR A 37 -10.12 2.50 -12.55
N THR A 38 -10.62 1.58 -13.36
CA THR A 38 -9.82 0.76 -14.27
C THR A 38 -10.08 1.18 -15.71
N SER A 39 -9.09 0.99 -16.60
CA SER A 39 -9.27 1.18 -18.03
C SER A 39 -10.26 0.11 -18.55
N GLY A 40 -11.48 0.53 -18.88
CA GLY A 40 -12.46 -0.38 -19.45
C GLY A 40 -12.06 -0.89 -20.84
N THR A 41 -12.28 -2.16 -21.13
CA THR A 41 -12.06 -2.78 -22.45
C THR A 41 -12.80 -2.09 -23.61
N THR A 42 -13.80 -1.27 -23.28
CA THR A 42 -14.59 -0.45 -24.21
C THR A 42 -14.09 0.98 -24.37
N GLY A 43 -12.92 1.33 -23.76
CA GLY A 43 -12.37 2.69 -23.77
C GLY A 43 -13.00 3.65 -22.74
N THR A 44 -14.07 3.26 -22.06
CA THR A 44 -14.66 4.06 -20.98
C THR A 44 -14.18 3.52 -19.64
N PRO A 45 -13.57 4.37 -18.77
CA PRO A 45 -13.16 3.94 -17.44
C PRO A 45 -14.32 3.41 -16.62
N LYS A 46 -14.08 2.31 -15.89
CA LYS A 46 -15.05 1.66 -15.02
C LYS A 46 -14.63 1.85 -13.57
N GLY A 47 -15.52 2.39 -12.73
CA GLY A 47 -15.29 2.48 -11.29
C GLY A 47 -15.57 1.14 -10.62
N VAL A 48 -14.58 0.62 -9.92
CA VAL A 48 -14.72 -0.56 -9.06
C VAL A 48 -14.96 -0.09 -7.64
N ALA A 49 -16.17 -0.37 -7.13
CA ALA A 49 -16.60 0.02 -5.80
C ALA A 49 -16.33 -1.13 -4.81
N ILE A 50 -15.55 -0.85 -3.78
CA ILE A 50 -15.13 -1.83 -2.76
C ILE A 50 -15.75 -1.45 -1.42
N THR A 51 -16.35 -2.43 -0.74
CA THR A 51 -16.98 -2.24 0.57
C THR A 51 -15.97 -2.44 1.72
N HIS A 52 -16.32 -1.99 2.93
CA HIS A 52 -15.54 -2.27 4.13
C HIS A 52 -15.40 -3.77 4.38
N HIS A 53 -16.45 -4.55 4.07
CA HIS A 53 -16.39 -6.01 4.15
C HIS A 53 -15.32 -6.61 3.22
N ASN A 54 -15.23 -6.14 1.98
CA ASN A 54 -14.20 -6.61 1.05
C ASN A 54 -12.78 -6.34 1.57
N VAL A 55 -12.55 -5.15 2.17
CA VAL A 55 -11.25 -4.81 2.74
C VAL A 55 -10.88 -5.74 3.90
N THR A 56 -11.79 -5.97 4.83
CA THR A 56 -11.53 -6.87 5.98
C THR A 56 -11.32 -8.31 5.52
N GLN A 57 -12.09 -8.80 4.54
CA GLN A 57 -11.93 -10.14 3.98
C GLN A 57 -10.59 -10.32 3.26
N LEU A 58 -10.11 -9.29 2.55
CA LEU A 58 -8.78 -9.33 1.94
C LEU A 58 -7.71 -9.57 2.99
N LEU A 59 -7.73 -8.81 4.09
CA LEU A 59 -6.73 -8.93 5.16
C LEU A 59 -6.83 -10.26 5.92
N GLU A 60 -8.03 -10.76 6.17
CA GLU A 60 -8.26 -12.05 6.83
C GLU A 60 -7.86 -13.25 5.96
N SER A 61 -8.03 -13.16 4.64
CA SER A 61 -7.69 -14.23 3.70
C SER A 61 -6.20 -14.39 3.47
N LEU A 62 -5.40 -13.40 3.84
CA LEU A 62 -3.96 -13.43 3.68
C LEU A 62 -3.32 -14.33 4.74
N HIS A 63 -3.01 -15.55 4.34
CA HIS A 63 -2.25 -16.50 5.16
C HIS A 63 -0.73 -16.24 5.11
N ALA A 64 -0.32 -15.03 4.68
CA ALA A 64 1.08 -14.65 4.63
C ALA A 64 1.62 -14.39 6.05
N PRO A 65 2.85 -14.80 6.36
CA PRO A 65 3.49 -14.52 7.64
C PRO A 65 3.93 -13.05 7.70
N LEU A 66 2.95 -12.14 7.80
CA LEU A 66 3.21 -10.72 7.95
C LEU A 66 3.53 -10.39 9.41
N PRO A 67 4.48 -9.49 9.68
CA PRO A 67 4.79 -9.09 11.04
C PRO A 67 3.58 -8.35 11.66
N PRO A 68 3.15 -8.74 12.87
CA PRO A 68 2.13 -7.98 13.59
C PRO A 68 2.67 -6.58 13.89
N ALA A 69 1.83 -5.56 13.72
CA ALA A 69 2.21 -4.15 13.91
C ALA A 69 3.46 -3.73 13.11
N GLY A 70 3.60 -4.22 11.89
CA GLY A 70 4.73 -3.95 11.01
C GLY A 70 4.82 -2.49 10.55
N VAL A 71 5.99 -2.11 10.05
CA VAL A 71 6.23 -0.83 9.36
C VAL A 71 6.13 -1.09 7.86
N TRP A 72 5.17 -0.46 7.21
CA TRP A 72 4.87 -0.67 5.80
C TRP A 72 5.23 0.55 4.98
N SER A 73 5.77 0.35 3.79
CA SER A 73 5.92 1.43 2.82
C SER A 73 4.65 1.60 1.99
N GLN A 74 4.22 2.84 1.77
CA GLN A 74 3.19 3.20 0.80
C GLN A 74 3.90 3.88 -0.38
N TRP A 75 4.16 3.11 -1.43
CA TRP A 75 4.87 3.52 -2.63
C TRP A 75 3.94 3.65 -3.83
N HIS A 76 2.91 2.81 -3.91
CA HIS A 76 2.02 2.78 -5.06
C HIS A 76 1.05 3.97 -5.06
N SER A 77 0.77 4.47 -6.27
CA SER A 77 -0.25 5.52 -6.45
C SER A 77 -1.61 5.08 -5.92
N LEU A 78 -2.35 6.00 -5.31
CA LEU A 78 -3.72 5.77 -4.82
C LEU A 78 -4.71 5.37 -5.94
N ALA A 79 -4.32 5.49 -7.21
CA ALA A 79 -5.09 5.00 -8.34
C ALA A 79 -5.01 3.47 -8.53
N PHE A 80 -4.11 2.78 -7.82
CA PHE A 80 -3.93 1.33 -7.87
C PHE A 80 -4.35 0.67 -6.56
N ASP A 81 -4.96 -0.51 -6.66
CA ASP A 81 -5.45 -1.29 -5.53
C ASP A 81 -4.35 -1.77 -4.57
N VAL A 82 -3.12 -1.94 -5.04
CA VAL A 82 -1.97 -2.26 -4.19
C VAL A 82 -1.76 -1.19 -3.10
N SER A 83 -2.03 0.10 -3.39
CA SER A 83 -1.94 1.16 -2.39
C SER A 83 -2.91 0.95 -1.22
N VAL A 84 -4.10 0.41 -1.53
CA VAL A 84 -5.11 0.08 -0.51
C VAL A 84 -4.62 -1.04 0.41
N TRP A 85 -3.99 -2.05 -0.17
CA TRP A 85 -3.32 -3.11 0.57
C TRP A 85 -2.23 -2.55 1.51
N GLU A 86 -1.37 -1.66 1.01
CA GLU A 86 -0.31 -1.02 1.81
C GLU A 86 -0.90 -0.24 3.00
N ILE A 87 -1.94 0.57 2.74
CA ILE A 87 -2.55 1.43 3.76
C ILE A 87 -3.31 0.62 4.81
N PHE A 88 -4.25 -0.22 4.39
CA PHE A 88 -5.08 -0.97 5.33
C PHE A 88 -4.32 -2.08 6.03
N GLY A 89 -3.37 -2.72 5.34
CA GLY A 89 -2.49 -3.72 5.95
C GLY A 89 -1.69 -3.15 7.12
N ALA A 90 -1.13 -1.96 6.94
CA ALA A 90 -0.42 -1.26 8.01
C ALA A 90 -1.36 -0.85 9.15
N LEU A 91 -2.39 -0.07 8.84
CA LEU A 91 -3.18 0.63 9.86
C LEU A 91 -4.14 -0.29 10.61
N LEU A 92 -4.80 -1.23 9.93
CA LEU A 92 -5.68 -2.19 10.60
C LEU A 92 -4.90 -3.28 11.35
N GLY A 93 -3.65 -3.53 10.95
CA GLY A 93 -2.72 -4.39 11.69
C GLY A 93 -2.11 -3.72 12.94
N GLY A 94 -2.44 -2.46 13.23
CA GLY A 94 -1.86 -1.68 14.34
C GLY A 94 -0.41 -1.29 14.10
N GLY A 95 0.03 -1.28 12.85
CA GLY A 95 1.37 -0.92 12.41
C GLY A 95 1.52 0.57 12.06
N ARG A 96 2.63 0.88 11.40
CA ARG A 96 2.98 2.23 10.94
C ARG A 96 3.09 2.26 9.41
N LEU A 97 2.54 3.29 8.79
CA LEU A 97 2.64 3.54 7.36
C LEU A 97 3.70 4.61 7.09
N VAL A 98 4.65 4.31 6.22
CA VAL A 98 5.66 5.24 5.70
C VAL A 98 5.23 5.64 4.29
N VAL A 99 4.78 6.87 4.13
CA VAL A 99 4.43 7.42 2.81
C VAL A 99 5.73 7.77 2.08
N VAL A 100 5.96 7.18 0.92
CA VAL A 100 7.17 7.42 0.11
C VAL A 100 6.95 8.68 -0.74
N PRO A 101 7.78 9.73 -0.58
CA PRO A 101 7.71 10.91 -1.42
C PRO A 101 7.98 10.59 -2.89
N GLU A 102 7.35 11.33 -3.81
CA GLU A 102 7.47 11.08 -5.26
C GLU A 102 8.92 11.21 -5.74
N GLU A 103 9.66 12.17 -5.22
CA GLU A 103 11.08 12.37 -5.52
C GLU A 103 11.96 11.19 -5.08
N VAL A 104 11.60 10.52 -3.99
CA VAL A 104 12.30 9.33 -3.47
C VAL A 104 11.92 8.09 -4.26
N ALA A 105 10.65 7.98 -4.66
CA ALA A 105 10.15 6.82 -5.40
C ALA A 105 10.84 6.61 -6.75
N GLY A 106 11.37 7.68 -7.36
CA GLY A 106 12.10 7.66 -8.62
C GLY A 106 13.58 7.27 -8.53
N SER A 107 14.16 7.18 -7.32
CA SER A 107 15.58 6.88 -7.07
C SER A 107 15.72 5.60 -6.25
N PRO A 108 16.23 4.49 -6.80
CA PRO A 108 16.42 3.26 -6.04
C PRO A 108 17.32 3.43 -4.80
N GLU A 109 18.34 4.27 -4.87
CA GLU A 109 19.26 4.55 -3.77
C GLU A 109 18.58 5.32 -2.65
N ASP A 110 17.83 6.38 -2.96
CA ASP A 110 17.12 7.18 -1.96
C ASP A 110 15.97 6.39 -1.36
N PHE A 111 15.29 5.58 -2.18
CA PHE A 111 14.24 4.70 -1.69
C PHE A 111 14.80 3.63 -0.75
N HIS A 112 15.93 3.00 -1.10
CA HIS A 112 16.60 2.06 -0.20
C HIS A 112 16.99 2.73 1.13
N ALA A 113 17.58 3.92 1.09
CA ALA A 113 17.93 4.67 2.30
C ALA A 113 16.70 4.93 3.19
N LEU A 114 15.58 5.37 2.59
CA LEU A 114 14.32 5.57 3.32
C LEU A 114 13.83 4.26 3.98
N LEU A 115 13.87 3.13 3.26
CA LEU A 115 13.42 1.84 3.79
C LEU A 115 14.24 1.41 5.03
N VAL A 116 15.55 1.63 4.98
CA VAL A 116 16.47 1.31 6.09
C VAL A 116 16.26 2.27 7.26
N ASP A 117 16.25 3.58 7.02
CA ASP A 117 16.11 4.60 8.06
C ASP A 117 14.77 4.49 8.79
N GLU A 118 13.70 4.21 8.07
CA GLU A 118 12.36 4.02 8.62
C GLU A 118 12.11 2.61 9.15
N GLN A 119 13.08 1.72 9.06
CA GLN A 119 12.98 0.33 9.51
C GLN A 119 11.76 -0.39 8.93
N VAL A 120 11.55 -0.27 7.64
CA VAL A 120 10.41 -0.89 6.95
C VAL A 120 10.50 -2.41 7.03
N THR A 121 9.44 -3.04 7.52
CA THR A 121 9.34 -4.50 7.68
C THR A 121 8.45 -5.18 6.65
N VAL A 122 7.63 -4.41 5.92
CA VAL A 122 6.81 -4.92 4.81
C VAL A 122 6.94 -3.99 3.62
N LEU A 123 7.43 -4.53 2.52
CA LEU A 123 7.64 -3.83 1.25
C LEU A 123 6.84 -4.50 0.14
N SER A 124 5.94 -3.76 -0.49
CA SER A 124 5.22 -4.21 -1.69
C SER A 124 5.87 -3.61 -2.93
N GLN A 125 6.28 -4.44 -3.89
CA GLN A 125 6.93 -3.97 -5.11
C GLN A 125 6.80 -4.96 -6.27
N THR A 126 7.06 -4.49 -7.49
CA THR A 126 7.21 -5.40 -8.62
C THR A 126 8.56 -6.13 -8.55
N PRO A 127 8.67 -7.36 -9.06
CA PRO A 127 9.93 -8.09 -9.12
C PRO A 127 11.07 -7.31 -9.75
N SER A 128 10.81 -6.56 -10.83
CA SER A 128 11.82 -5.75 -11.50
C SER A 128 12.31 -4.58 -10.64
N ALA A 129 11.42 -3.93 -9.90
CA ALA A 129 11.79 -2.84 -8.98
C ALA A 129 12.64 -3.35 -7.81
N VAL A 130 12.27 -4.50 -7.23
CA VAL A 130 13.07 -5.15 -6.17
C VAL A 130 14.47 -5.50 -6.64
N ALA A 131 14.63 -5.94 -7.89
CA ALA A 131 15.93 -6.29 -8.44
C ALA A 131 16.91 -5.11 -8.49
N MET A 132 16.41 -3.88 -8.48
CA MET A 132 17.20 -2.65 -8.47
C MET A 132 17.59 -2.19 -7.06
N LEU A 133 16.98 -2.73 -6.01
CA LEU A 133 17.26 -2.34 -4.64
C LEU A 133 18.47 -3.14 -4.07
N PRO A 134 19.40 -2.47 -3.38
CA PRO A 134 20.38 -3.16 -2.53
C PRO A 134 19.66 -3.98 -1.46
N SER A 135 20.26 -5.09 -1.04
CA SER A 135 19.67 -5.96 -0.01
C SER A 135 20.15 -5.64 1.41
N GLU A 136 21.21 -4.86 1.55
CA GLU A 136 21.80 -4.50 2.85
C GLU A 136 20.80 -3.71 3.70
N GLY A 137 20.60 -4.15 4.95
CA GLY A 137 19.69 -3.51 5.90
C GLY A 137 18.22 -3.87 5.71
N LEU A 138 17.88 -4.69 4.70
CA LEU A 138 16.50 -5.16 4.43
C LEU A 138 16.31 -6.66 4.72
N GLU A 139 17.23 -7.29 5.44
CA GLU A 139 17.24 -8.75 5.69
C GLU A 139 16.00 -9.22 6.46
N SER A 140 15.41 -8.35 7.29
CA SER A 140 14.20 -8.65 8.06
C SER A 140 12.91 -8.18 7.40
N THR A 141 12.99 -7.58 6.20
CA THR A 141 11.83 -7.06 5.49
C THR A 141 11.09 -8.20 4.78
N THR A 142 9.80 -8.31 5.03
CA THR A 142 8.91 -9.18 4.26
C THR A 142 8.60 -8.51 2.94
N LEU A 143 8.93 -9.20 1.85
CA LEU A 143 8.72 -8.71 0.50
C LEU A 143 7.43 -9.28 -0.07
N VAL A 144 6.54 -8.40 -0.51
CA VAL A 144 5.33 -8.76 -1.25
C VAL A 144 5.54 -8.35 -2.71
N VAL A 145 5.58 -9.32 -3.62
CA VAL A 145 5.80 -9.06 -5.05
C VAL A 145 4.53 -9.34 -5.83
N ALA A 146 4.18 -8.40 -6.72
CA ALA A 146 3.01 -8.51 -7.58
C ALA A 146 3.20 -7.74 -8.90
N GLY A 147 2.29 -7.92 -9.84
CA GLY A 147 2.24 -7.16 -11.09
C GLY A 147 3.09 -7.74 -12.23
N GLU A 148 4.04 -8.61 -11.93
CA GLU A 148 4.92 -9.27 -12.92
C GLU A 148 5.19 -10.71 -12.49
N ALA A 149 5.61 -11.57 -13.44
CA ALA A 149 6.04 -12.92 -13.10
C ALA A 149 7.28 -12.89 -12.19
N CYS A 150 7.19 -13.53 -11.02
CA CYS A 150 8.29 -13.55 -10.05
C CYS A 150 9.42 -14.50 -10.52
N PRO A 151 10.65 -14.00 -10.75
CA PRO A 151 11.78 -14.85 -11.09
C PRO A 151 12.15 -15.78 -9.92
N PRO A 152 12.48 -17.07 -10.15
CA PRO A 152 12.81 -18.02 -9.08
C PRO A 152 13.93 -17.57 -8.15
N GLY A 153 14.89 -16.76 -8.64
CA GLY A 153 16.01 -16.25 -7.85
C GLY A 153 15.62 -15.11 -6.88
N LEU A 154 14.46 -14.49 -7.07
CA LEU A 154 14.02 -13.39 -6.21
C LEU A 154 13.42 -13.91 -4.90
N VAL A 155 12.72 -15.05 -4.95
CA VAL A 155 12.17 -15.72 -3.76
C VAL A 155 13.26 -16.06 -2.74
N GLY A 156 14.48 -16.38 -3.21
CA GLY A 156 15.63 -16.66 -2.35
C GLY A 156 16.23 -15.42 -1.65
N ARG A 157 15.99 -14.21 -2.13
CA ARG A 157 16.48 -12.98 -1.50
C ARG A 157 15.70 -12.60 -0.24
N GLY A 158 14.42 -12.96 -0.17
CA GLY A 158 13.57 -12.75 1.01
C GLY A 158 13.64 -13.87 2.05
N ALA A 159 14.46 -14.90 1.82
CA ALA A 159 14.56 -16.09 2.67
C ALA A 159 15.62 -15.98 3.78
N ALA A 160 16.08 -14.78 4.13
CA ALA A 160 16.90 -14.60 5.32
C ALA A 160 16.10 -14.92 6.60
N PRO A 161 16.76 -15.37 7.71
CA PRO A 161 16.08 -15.66 8.96
C PRO A 161 15.37 -14.39 9.48
N GLY A 162 14.05 -14.32 9.34
CA GLY A 162 13.23 -13.19 9.76
C GLY A 162 12.53 -12.43 8.61
N GLY A 163 12.99 -12.59 7.36
CA GLY A 163 12.31 -12.08 6.15
C GLY A 163 11.53 -13.18 5.44
N GLY A 164 10.47 -12.80 4.74
CA GLY A 164 9.66 -13.69 3.90
C GLY A 164 9.43 -13.07 2.54
N ALA A 165 9.24 -13.88 1.51
CA ALA A 165 8.76 -13.43 0.22
C ALA A 165 7.35 -14.00 -0.01
N VAL A 166 6.42 -13.13 -0.35
CA VAL A 166 5.05 -13.48 -0.69
C VAL A 166 4.82 -13.07 -2.15
N ASP A 167 4.46 -14.04 -2.97
CA ASP A 167 4.08 -13.77 -4.36
C ASP A 167 2.58 -13.50 -4.40
N GLY A 168 2.22 -12.25 -4.74
CA GLY A 168 0.85 -11.81 -4.89
C GLY A 168 0.42 -11.90 -6.36
N TYR A 169 -0.57 -12.71 -6.66
CA TYR A 169 -1.20 -12.74 -7.97
C TYR A 169 -2.22 -11.62 -8.08
N GLY A 170 -2.05 -10.76 -9.07
CA GLY A 170 -3.02 -9.73 -9.44
C GLY A 170 -3.23 -9.68 -10.96
N PRO A 171 -4.34 -9.09 -11.43
CA PRO A 171 -4.62 -8.95 -12.86
C PRO A 171 -3.59 -8.06 -13.56
#